data_f6422af7fea5cc5ac8764502f5ed273a
#
_entry.id   f6422af7fea5cc5ac8764502f5ed273a
#
_cell.length_a   1.000
_cell.length_b   1.000
_cell.length_c   1.000
_cell.angle_alpha   90.00
_cell.angle_beta   90.00
_cell.angle_gamma   90.00
#
_symmetry.space_group_name_H-M   'P 1'
#
loop_
_entity.id
_entity.type
_entity.pdbx_description
1 polymer ?
#
loop_
_entity_poly.entity_id
_entity_poly.type
_entity_poly.pdbx_seq_one_letter_code
_entity_poly.pdbx_strand_id
1 'polypeptide(L)'
;GAPNVHADMWAIWLPPKSTVPASFDDAEPFVLDARPLRGILSQGMLAAADELAIGTDHEGIIEINERDIPAGVTLQAGASFAEVFGLDDYVLEIENKMFTHRPDCFGQLGVAREIAGIFHQQFNSPDWYNAIQEFADSDGLELEVFNEADELAPAFSVIAIKNVDIHPSPLWLQCQLVAMGGKSINNIVDATNYVMFMTAQPTHAYDYDKLRGHQLGARLARPDEKVSLLNGKEYELTVDDIVITDGEGVIGLAGIMGGSNTEVSNDTKNIVLECATFDMYALRKTAMRHGVFTDALARFNKGQSPLQNAAVLKRLISMVSGVQASEVFDLKQFSDEFDDYFDGKYTPANIDIDSKFINERLGLKLSENDICGLLNNVEIKSHGPEEELDYICIQSPFWRT
;
A
#
# COMPACT_ATOMS: atom_id res chain seq x y z
N GLY A 1 -4.97 2.80 -37.50
CA GLY A 1 -4.20 1.86 -36.69
C GLY A 1 -3.52 2.62 -35.57
N ALA A 2 -3.21 1.96 -34.51
CA ALA A 2 -2.53 2.56 -33.38
C ALA A 2 -1.15 3.11 -33.82
N PRO A 3 -0.74 4.29 -33.33
CA PRO A 3 0.47 4.97 -33.80
C PRO A 3 1.76 4.26 -33.35
N ASN A 4 1.70 3.46 -32.31
CA ASN A 4 2.84 2.78 -31.67
C ASN A 4 3.09 1.34 -32.14
N VAL A 5 2.40 0.86 -33.19
CA VAL A 5 2.61 -0.50 -33.72
C VAL A 5 3.91 -0.59 -34.50
N HIS A 6 4.80 -1.49 -34.10
CA HIS A 6 6.04 -1.80 -34.77
C HIS A 6 6.35 -3.30 -34.78
N ALA A 7 7.37 -3.72 -35.55
CA ALA A 7 7.81 -5.10 -35.59
C ALA A 7 8.46 -5.52 -34.27
N ASP A 8 8.35 -6.81 -33.97
CA ASP A 8 9.00 -7.47 -32.80
C ASP A 8 8.51 -7.00 -31.41
N MET A 9 7.39 -6.22 -31.35
CA MET A 9 6.78 -5.86 -30.08
C MET A 9 5.94 -7.02 -29.49
N TRP A 10 5.85 -7.09 -28.17
CA TRP A 10 4.84 -7.85 -27.48
C TRP A 10 3.57 -7.01 -27.35
N ALA A 11 2.45 -7.55 -27.78
CA ALA A 11 1.15 -6.88 -27.71
C ALA A 11 0.06 -7.86 -27.32
N ILE A 12 -1.04 -7.34 -26.77
CA ILE A 12 -2.19 -8.13 -26.35
C ILE A 12 -3.16 -8.20 -27.52
N TRP A 13 -3.46 -9.44 -27.97
CA TRP A 13 -4.36 -9.70 -29.06
C TRP A 13 -5.67 -10.31 -28.59
N LEU A 14 -6.76 -9.65 -28.92
CA LEU A 14 -8.12 -10.16 -28.73
C LEU A 14 -8.57 -10.86 -30.04
N PRO A 15 -8.76 -12.20 -30.03
CA PRO A 15 -9.18 -12.94 -31.21
C PRO A 15 -10.65 -12.67 -31.58
N PRO A 16 -11.09 -13.04 -32.81
CA PRO A 16 -12.50 -13.02 -33.15
C PRO A 16 -13.33 -13.88 -32.20
N LYS A 17 -14.52 -13.43 -31.85
CA LYS A 17 -15.47 -13.96 -30.85
C LYS A 17 -15.11 -13.65 -29.39
N SER A 18 -14.02 -12.95 -29.10
CA SER A 18 -13.78 -12.40 -27.78
C SER A 18 -14.71 -11.22 -27.52
N THR A 19 -15.22 -11.12 -26.31
CA THR A 19 -15.83 -9.90 -25.78
C THR A 19 -14.72 -8.93 -25.38
N VAL A 20 -14.82 -7.68 -25.76
CA VAL A 20 -13.90 -6.63 -25.28
C VAL A 20 -14.16 -6.40 -23.78
N PRO A 21 -13.18 -6.62 -22.90
CA PRO A 21 -13.39 -6.61 -21.44
C PRO A 21 -14.10 -5.38 -20.90
N ALA A 22 -13.74 -4.19 -21.37
CA ALA A 22 -14.36 -2.93 -20.93
C ALA A 22 -15.88 -2.87 -21.20
N SER A 23 -16.39 -3.65 -22.14
CA SER A 23 -17.82 -3.68 -22.48
C SER A 23 -18.58 -4.83 -21.83
N PHE A 24 -17.95 -5.60 -20.94
CA PHE A 24 -18.52 -6.84 -20.42
C PHE A 24 -19.86 -6.62 -19.69
N ASP A 25 -19.98 -5.51 -18.96
CA ASP A 25 -21.17 -5.15 -18.20
C ASP A 25 -22.16 -4.26 -18.98
N ASP A 26 -21.89 -3.99 -20.26
CA ASP A 26 -22.81 -3.23 -21.11
C ASP A 26 -24.06 -4.04 -21.42
N ALA A 27 -25.18 -3.35 -21.71
CA ALA A 27 -26.41 -4.00 -22.13
C ALA A 27 -26.25 -4.84 -23.41
N GLU A 28 -25.34 -4.46 -24.29
CA GLU A 28 -24.91 -5.16 -25.49
C GLU A 28 -23.36 -5.21 -25.51
N PRO A 29 -22.73 -6.23 -24.91
CA PRO A 29 -21.28 -6.35 -24.89
C PRO A 29 -20.69 -6.40 -26.31
N PHE A 30 -19.55 -5.71 -26.49
CA PHE A 30 -18.89 -5.64 -27.78
C PHE A 30 -18.09 -6.94 -28.04
N VAL A 31 -18.61 -7.76 -28.96
CA VAL A 31 -17.97 -9.01 -29.40
C VAL A 31 -17.25 -8.77 -30.73
N LEU A 32 -15.99 -9.17 -30.78
CA LEU A 32 -15.17 -9.02 -31.97
C LEU A 32 -15.52 -10.06 -33.04
N ASP A 33 -15.63 -9.61 -34.30
CA ASP A 33 -15.79 -10.47 -35.45
C ASP A 33 -14.65 -10.30 -36.45
N ALA A 34 -14.35 -11.38 -37.18
CA ALA A 34 -13.47 -11.28 -38.34
C ALA A 34 -14.17 -10.47 -39.44
N ARG A 35 -13.62 -9.33 -39.83
CA ARG A 35 -14.21 -8.45 -40.83
C ARG A 35 -13.18 -7.81 -41.78
N PRO A 36 -13.52 -7.55 -43.04
CA PRO A 36 -12.63 -6.85 -43.94
C PRO A 36 -12.51 -5.36 -43.50
N LEU A 37 -11.29 -4.92 -43.27
CA LEU A 37 -10.94 -3.53 -43.05
C LEU A 37 -10.00 -3.05 -44.17
N ARG A 38 -10.41 -2.04 -44.91
CA ARG A 38 -9.63 -1.50 -46.05
C ARG A 38 -9.11 -2.56 -47.03
N GLY A 39 -9.92 -3.60 -47.26
CA GLY A 39 -9.60 -4.68 -48.20
C GLY A 39 -8.75 -5.83 -47.62
N ILE A 40 -8.37 -5.77 -46.34
CA ILE A 40 -7.65 -6.84 -45.62
C ILE A 40 -8.56 -7.42 -44.58
N LEU A 41 -8.63 -8.75 -44.48
CA LEU A 41 -9.40 -9.41 -43.44
C LEU A 41 -8.71 -9.21 -42.08
N SER A 42 -9.35 -8.45 -41.18
CA SER A 42 -8.94 -8.33 -39.78
C SER A 42 -9.44 -9.53 -39.00
N GLN A 43 -8.54 -10.23 -38.31
CA GLN A 43 -8.84 -11.39 -37.47
C GLN A 43 -8.65 -11.07 -35.98
N GLY A 44 -9.27 -10.02 -35.50
CA GLY A 44 -9.18 -9.60 -34.12
C GLY A 44 -8.64 -8.19 -33.95
N MET A 45 -8.25 -7.84 -32.75
CA MET A 45 -7.83 -6.51 -32.34
C MET A 45 -6.61 -6.58 -31.44
N LEU A 46 -5.67 -5.66 -31.58
CA LEU A 46 -4.65 -5.38 -30.58
C LEU A 46 -5.25 -4.40 -29.57
N ALA A 47 -5.14 -4.68 -28.30
CA ALA A 47 -5.87 -3.98 -27.24
C ALA A 47 -5.12 -2.77 -26.67
N ALA A 48 -5.86 -1.72 -26.38
CA ALA A 48 -5.47 -0.61 -25.54
C ALA A 48 -5.82 -0.88 -24.06
N ALA A 49 -5.33 -0.06 -23.13
CA ALA A 49 -5.53 -0.25 -21.71
C ALA A 49 -7.01 -0.09 -21.29
N ASP A 50 -7.71 0.86 -21.87
CA ASP A 50 -9.13 1.09 -21.62
C ASP A 50 -10.01 -0.05 -22.16
N GLU A 51 -9.65 -0.66 -23.29
CA GLU A 51 -10.36 -1.80 -23.86
C GLU A 51 -10.26 -3.07 -22.99
N LEU A 52 -9.17 -3.19 -22.22
CA LEU A 52 -8.98 -4.27 -21.24
C LEU A 52 -9.51 -3.96 -19.83
N ALA A 53 -10.07 -2.77 -19.63
CA ALA A 53 -10.52 -2.28 -18.32
C ALA A 53 -9.42 -2.22 -17.25
N ILE A 54 -8.15 -2.07 -17.64
CA ILE A 54 -6.99 -1.95 -16.74
C ILE A 54 -6.44 -0.52 -16.63
N GLY A 55 -6.94 0.41 -17.45
CA GLY A 55 -6.54 1.80 -17.47
C GLY A 55 -7.51 2.64 -18.24
N THR A 56 -7.16 3.91 -18.48
CA THR A 56 -7.99 4.88 -19.24
C THR A 56 -7.33 5.33 -20.54
N ASP A 57 -6.12 4.87 -20.82
CA ASP A 57 -5.35 5.26 -22.00
C ASP A 57 -5.88 4.54 -23.26
N HIS A 58 -6.19 5.35 -24.30
CA HIS A 58 -6.63 4.90 -25.62
C HIS A 58 -5.75 5.45 -26.76
N GLU A 59 -4.64 6.12 -26.47
CA GLU A 59 -3.79 6.74 -27.48
C GLU A 59 -3.00 5.71 -28.31
N GLY A 60 -2.82 4.49 -27.79
CA GLY A 60 -2.12 3.40 -28.44
C GLY A 60 -2.55 2.03 -27.94
N ILE A 61 -1.93 1.00 -28.49
CA ILE A 61 -2.08 -0.36 -27.94
C ILE A 61 -1.08 -0.57 -26.82
N ILE A 62 -1.37 -1.52 -25.94
CA ILE A 62 -0.41 -1.92 -24.91
C ILE A 62 0.78 -2.61 -25.56
N GLU A 63 1.96 -2.07 -25.30
CA GLU A 63 3.25 -2.69 -25.57
C GLU A 63 3.82 -3.23 -24.27
N ILE A 64 4.12 -4.53 -24.23
CA ILE A 64 4.67 -5.17 -23.03
C ILE A 64 6.19 -5.18 -23.11
N ASN A 65 6.83 -4.47 -22.21
CA ASN A 65 8.27 -4.40 -22.05
C ASN A 65 8.76 -5.32 -20.92
N GLU A 66 10.05 -5.51 -20.75
CA GLU A 66 10.62 -6.35 -19.71
C GLU A 66 10.17 -5.97 -18.30
N ARG A 67 10.07 -4.67 -18.00
CA ARG A 67 9.61 -4.14 -16.71
C ARG A 67 8.13 -4.46 -16.40
N ASP A 68 7.34 -4.74 -17.44
CA ASP A 68 5.90 -4.98 -17.34
C ASP A 68 5.58 -6.42 -16.93
N ILE A 69 6.57 -7.31 -17.06
CA ILE A 69 6.42 -8.75 -16.84
C ILE A 69 6.50 -9.06 -15.35
N PRO A 70 5.57 -9.84 -14.78
CA PRO A 70 5.67 -10.29 -13.41
C PRO A 70 6.97 -11.05 -13.13
N ALA A 71 7.53 -10.90 -11.93
CA ALA A 71 8.77 -11.56 -11.55
C ALA A 71 8.68 -13.10 -11.69
N GLY A 72 9.67 -13.69 -12.33
CA GLY A 72 9.74 -15.15 -12.54
C GLY A 72 8.92 -15.67 -13.72
N VAL A 73 8.25 -14.79 -14.47
CA VAL A 73 7.46 -15.14 -15.66
C VAL A 73 8.30 -14.96 -16.93
N THR A 74 8.15 -15.89 -17.88
CA THR A 74 8.71 -15.77 -19.23
C THR A 74 7.57 -15.71 -20.24
N LEU A 75 7.50 -14.64 -21.03
CA LEU A 75 6.47 -14.47 -22.05
C LEU A 75 6.63 -15.49 -23.17
N GLN A 76 5.50 -16.01 -23.64
CA GLN A 76 5.41 -16.88 -24.81
C GLN A 76 4.27 -16.39 -25.72
N ALA A 77 4.49 -16.40 -27.01
CA ALA A 77 3.46 -16.05 -27.99
C ALA A 77 2.26 -17.02 -27.88
N GLY A 78 1.07 -16.45 -27.73
CA GLY A 78 -0.16 -17.21 -27.54
C GLY A 78 -0.49 -17.57 -26.09
N ALA A 79 0.33 -17.15 -25.12
CA ALA A 79 -0.03 -17.27 -23.70
C ALA A 79 -1.25 -16.40 -23.36
N SER A 80 -2.05 -16.85 -22.40
CA SER A 80 -3.21 -16.08 -21.90
C SER A 80 -2.72 -14.86 -21.14
N PHE A 81 -3.19 -13.68 -21.54
CA PHE A 81 -2.89 -12.44 -20.83
C PHE A 81 -3.35 -12.49 -19.36
N ALA A 82 -4.57 -12.99 -19.14
CA ALA A 82 -5.13 -13.09 -17.80
C ALA A 82 -4.31 -14.02 -16.88
N GLU A 83 -3.88 -15.18 -17.40
CA GLU A 83 -3.03 -16.09 -16.63
C GLU A 83 -1.65 -15.50 -16.32
N VAL A 84 -1.01 -14.86 -17.31
CA VAL A 84 0.33 -14.27 -17.17
C VAL A 84 0.34 -13.12 -16.15
N PHE A 85 -0.71 -12.30 -16.13
CA PHE A 85 -0.79 -11.12 -15.26
C PHE A 85 -1.68 -11.31 -14.02
N GLY A 86 -2.08 -12.56 -13.72
CA GLY A 86 -2.83 -12.89 -12.51
C GLY A 86 -4.26 -12.35 -12.48
N LEU A 87 -4.89 -12.20 -13.66
CA LEU A 87 -6.29 -11.75 -13.79
C LEU A 87 -7.27 -12.94 -13.94
N ASP A 88 -6.77 -14.15 -14.16
CA ASP A 88 -7.57 -15.39 -14.13
C ASP A 88 -7.57 -15.94 -12.69
N ASP A 89 -8.22 -15.22 -11.79
CA ASP A 89 -8.23 -15.51 -10.37
C ASP A 89 -9.60 -15.10 -9.76
N TYR A 90 -9.76 -15.36 -8.47
CA TYR A 90 -10.96 -15.00 -7.71
C TYR A 90 -10.68 -13.86 -6.76
N VAL A 91 -11.54 -12.86 -6.78
CA VAL A 91 -11.55 -11.79 -5.76
C VAL A 91 -12.47 -12.21 -4.64
N LEU A 92 -11.92 -12.33 -3.44
CA LEU A 92 -12.67 -12.65 -2.23
C LEU A 92 -12.93 -11.36 -1.45
N GLU A 93 -14.19 -10.95 -1.38
CA GLU A 93 -14.62 -9.87 -0.50
C GLU A 93 -14.82 -10.43 0.92
N ILE A 94 -14.10 -9.87 1.89
CA ILE A 94 -14.13 -10.33 3.27
C ILE A 94 -14.71 -9.23 4.17
N GLU A 95 -15.92 -9.44 4.68
CA GLU A 95 -16.47 -8.65 5.77
C GLU A 95 -16.43 -9.47 7.07
N ASN A 96 -15.57 -9.08 8.02
CA ASN A 96 -15.49 -9.73 9.32
C ASN A 96 -15.37 -8.69 10.45
N LYS A 97 -16.45 -8.55 11.23
CA LYS A 97 -16.49 -7.64 12.39
C LYS A 97 -15.48 -7.97 13.48
N MET A 98 -14.98 -9.20 13.52
CA MET A 98 -13.93 -9.63 14.46
C MET A 98 -12.57 -8.99 14.11
N PHE A 99 -12.36 -8.49 12.90
CA PHE A 99 -11.13 -7.83 12.49
C PHE A 99 -10.97 -6.39 13.01
N THR A 100 -11.92 -5.88 13.79
CA THR A 100 -11.87 -4.50 14.31
C THR A 100 -10.60 -4.20 15.13
N HIS A 101 -10.03 -5.20 15.80
CA HIS A 101 -8.80 -5.11 16.59
C HIS A 101 -7.58 -5.72 15.87
N ARG A 102 -7.71 -6.00 14.58
CA ARG A 102 -6.71 -6.63 13.73
C ARG A 102 -6.37 -5.71 12.57
N PRO A 103 -5.55 -4.65 12.80
CA PRO A 103 -5.16 -3.71 11.75
C PRO A 103 -4.51 -4.41 10.56
N ASP A 104 -3.70 -5.43 10.80
CA ASP A 104 -3.03 -6.26 9.79
C ASP A 104 -4.01 -6.93 8.80
N CYS A 105 -5.20 -7.33 9.25
CA CYS A 105 -6.23 -7.96 8.40
C CYS A 105 -6.95 -7.00 7.44
N PHE A 106 -6.55 -5.73 7.38
CA PHE A 106 -6.96 -4.78 6.35
C PHE A 106 -5.97 -4.70 5.17
N GLY A 107 -5.00 -5.62 5.16
CA GLY A 107 -4.06 -5.86 4.07
C GLY A 107 -3.93 -7.35 3.74
N GLN A 108 -3.44 -7.64 2.53
CA GLN A 108 -3.33 -9.01 2.02
C GLN A 108 -2.44 -9.90 2.90
N LEU A 109 -1.32 -9.38 3.41
CA LEU A 109 -0.41 -10.15 4.28
C LEU A 109 -1.10 -10.63 5.55
N GLY A 110 -1.87 -9.76 6.21
CA GLY A 110 -2.59 -10.11 7.43
C GLY A 110 -3.70 -11.13 7.19
N VAL A 111 -4.46 -10.97 6.10
CA VAL A 111 -5.49 -11.95 5.69
C VAL A 111 -4.89 -13.30 5.32
N ALA A 112 -3.80 -13.30 4.56
CA ALA A 112 -3.10 -14.53 4.19
C ALA A 112 -2.56 -15.27 5.42
N ARG A 113 -2.00 -14.53 6.39
CA ARG A 113 -1.56 -15.07 7.68
C ARG A 113 -2.72 -15.68 8.46
N GLU A 114 -3.87 -15.01 8.51
CA GLU A 114 -5.07 -15.51 9.19
C GLU A 114 -5.59 -16.79 8.54
N ILE A 115 -5.66 -16.83 7.20
CA ILE A 115 -6.07 -18.01 6.44
C ILE A 115 -5.11 -19.18 6.69
N ALA A 116 -3.81 -18.96 6.66
CA ALA A 116 -2.81 -19.98 6.96
C ALA A 116 -3.02 -20.55 8.37
N GLY A 117 -3.28 -19.70 9.37
CA GLY A 117 -3.60 -20.11 10.73
C GLY A 117 -4.85 -20.98 10.81
N ILE A 118 -5.93 -20.61 10.11
CA ILE A 118 -7.18 -21.40 10.06
C ILE A 118 -6.93 -22.80 9.45
N PHE A 119 -6.08 -22.90 8.43
CA PHE A 119 -5.73 -24.16 7.79
C PHE A 119 -4.58 -24.91 8.48
N HIS A 120 -4.12 -24.44 9.64
CA HIS A 120 -2.96 -25.01 10.38
C HIS A 120 -1.69 -25.08 9.51
N GLN A 121 -1.52 -24.12 8.62
CA GLN A 121 -0.34 -23.98 7.80
C GLN A 121 0.58 -22.91 8.39
N GLN A 122 1.87 -23.10 8.21
CA GLN A 122 2.84 -22.09 8.57
C GLN A 122 2.80 -20.95 7.53
N PHE A 123 2.65 -19.72 8.00
CA PHE A 123 2.80 -18.52 7.21
C PHE A 123 4.23 -17.97 7.33
N ASN A 124 4.76 -17.47 6.24
CA ASN A 124 6.02 -16.75 6.22
C ASN A 124 5.83 -15.45 5.46
N SER A 125 5.96 -14.34 6.15
CA SER A 125 5.98 -13.02 5.51
C SER A 125 7.16 -12.91 4.54
N PRO A 126 7.05 -12.08 3.49
CA PRO A 126 8.19 -11.80 2.63
C PRO A 126 9.39 -11.28 3.40
N ASP A 127 10.61 -11.66 2.98
CA ASP A 127 11.85 -11.29 3.68
C ASP A 127 11.98 -9.78 3.91
N TRP A 128 11.57 -8.97 2.92
CA TRP A 128 11.62 -7.51 3.04
C TRP A 128 10.77 -6.96 4.19
N TYR A 129 9.71 -7.67 4.60
CA TYR A 129 8.82 -7.23 5.67
C TYR A 129 9.37 -7.56 7.06
N ASN A 130 10.10 -8.67 7.18
CA ASN A 130 10.66 -9.15 8.45
C ASN A 130 12.09 -8.70 8.71
N ALA A 131 12.79 -8.16 7.69
CA ALA A 131 14.18 -7.74 7.84
C ALA A 131 14.28 -6.42 8.62
N ILE A 132 15.34 -6.31 9.43
CA ILE A 132 15.75 -5.03 10.01
C ILE A 132 16.16 -4.11 8.85
N GLN A 133 15.60 -2.90 8.82
CA GLN A 133 15.80 -1.96 7.74
C GLN A 133 16.91 -0.98 8.11
N GLU A 134 17.90 -0.88 7.24
CA GLU A 134 18.95 0.15 7.30
C GLU A 134 18.68 1.15 6.17
N PHE A 135 18.76 2.43 6.51
CA PHE A 135 18.68 3.53 5.56
C PHE A 135 20.06 4.20 5.48
N ALA A 136 20.52 4.45 4.27
CA ALA A 136 21.83 5.11 4.07
C ALA A 136 21.70 6.60 4.35
N ASP A 137 22.68 7.16 5.06
CA ASP A 137 22.88 8.60 5.11
C ASP A 137 23.20 9.14 3.72
N SER A 138 22.68 10.30 3.40
CA SER A 138 22.96 10.89 2.12
C SER A 138 22.95 12.42 2.12
N ASP A 139 23.61 12.97 1.09
CA ASP A 139 23.58 14.39 0.72
C ASP A 139 22.26 14.74 -0.02
N GLY A 140 21.12 14.44 0.62
CA GLY A 140 19.81 14.54 0.01
C GLY A 140 19.24 15.92 -0.19
N LEU A 141 17.95 15.92 -0.50
CA LEU A 141 17.16 17.16 -0.51
C LEU A 141 17.03 17.67 0.93
N GLU A 142 17.22 18.96 1.14
CA GLU A 142 17.00 19.58 2.44
C GLU A 142 15.50 19.55 2.75
N LEU A 143 15.10 18.84 3.79
CA LEU A 143 13.73 18.77 4.26
C LEU A 143 13.71 18.93 5.77
N GLU A 144 13.06 19.97 6.25
CA GLU A 144 12.79 20.13 7.68
C GLU A 144 11.50 19.38 8.04
N VAL A 145 11.60 18.40 8.93
CA VAL A 145 10.47 17.60 9.37
C VAL A 145 10.16 17.91 10.83
N PHE A 146 8.87 18.07 11.14
CA PHE A 146 8.43 18.37 12.50
C PHE A 146 7.12 17.62 12.83
N ASN A 147 6.89 17.43 14.12
CA ASN A 147 5.65 16.86 14.64
C ASN A 147 5.23 17.64 15.89
N GLU A 148 4.20 18.47 15.76
CA GLU A 148 3.61 19.25 16.87
C GLU A 148 2.35 18.55 17.45
N ALA A 149 2.07 17.31 17.03
CA ALA A 149 0.93 16.51 17.47
C ALA A 149 1.37 15.09 17.84
N ASP A 150 2.51 14.94 18.51
CA ASP A 150 3.18 13.69 18.84
C ASP A 150 2.28 12.68 19.57
N GLU A 151 1.42 13.13 20.49
CA GLU A 151 0.44 12.25 21.16
C GLU A 151 -0.61 11.67 20.18
N LEU A 152 -0.94 12.40 19.10
CA LEU A 152 -1.96 12.01 18.10
C LEU A 152 -1.36 11.48 16.80
N ALA A 153 -0.08 11.71 16.58
CA ALA A 153 0.73 11.22 15.47
C ALA A 153 2.02 10.58 16.02
N PRO A 154 1.92 9.44 16.72
CA PRO A 154 3.05 8.84 17.45
C PRO A 154 4.22 8.43 16.56
N ALA A 155 4.02 8.30 15.26
CA ALA A 155 5.08 8.08 14.29
C ALA A 155 4.82 8.89 13.02
N PHE A 156 5.82 9.64 12.58
CA PHE A 156 5.76 10.42 11.34
C PHE A 156 7.10 10.28 10.60
N SER A 157 7.18 9.27 9.74
CA SER A 157 8.39 8.92 9.01
C SER A 157 8.30 9.41 7.58
N VAL A 158 9.32 10.12 7.12
CA VAL A 158 9.37 10.68 5.77
C VAL A 158 10.74 10.48 5.14
N ILE A 159 10.76 10.38 3.82
CA ILE A 159 11.98 10.32 3.03
C ILE A 159 11.82 11.14 1.76
N ALA A 160 12.83 11.94 1.44
CA ALA A 160 12.87 12.70 0.19
C ALA A 160 13.73 11.99 -0.85
N ILE A 161 13.23 11.90 -2.08
CA ILE A 161 13.88 11.22 -3.21
C ILE A 161 13.97 12.19 -4.38
N LYS A 162 15.18 12.39 -4.90
CA LYS A 162 15.41 13.26 -6.06
C LYS A 162 15.45 12.47 -7.37
N ASN A 163 15.23 13.19 -8.48
CA ASN A 163 15.38 12.68 -9.83
C ASN A 163 14.49 11.46 -10.15
N VAL A 164 13.26 11.46 -9.62
CA VAL A 164 12.27 10.45 -10.01
C VAL A 164 11.77 10.71 -11.43
N ASP A 165 11.40 9.65 -12.11
CA ASP A 165 10.75 9.70 -13.41
C ASP A 165 9.31 9.24 -13.28
N ILE A 166 8.35 10.13 -13.55
CA ILE A 166 6.93 9.83 -13.45
C ILE A 166 6.47 9.25 -14.79
N HIS A 167 5.95 8.06 -14.75
CA HIS A 167 5.45 7.33 -15.91
C HIS A 167 4.32 6.36 -15.51
N PRO A 168 3.58 5.79 -16.48
CA PRO A 168 2.63 4.72 -16.17
C PRO A 168 3.31 3.56 -15.45
N SER A 169 2.63 3.01 -14.48
CA SER A 169 3.12 1.85 -13.73
C SER A 169 3.39 0.66 -14.64
N PRO A 170 4.31 -0.24 -14.28
CA PRO A 170 4.46 -1.50 -14.97
C PRO A 170 3.13 -2.26 -15.05
N LEU A 171 2.87 -2.92 -16.16
CA LEU A 171 1.58 -3.56 -16.44
C LEU A 171 1.15 -4.57 -15.36
N TRP A 172 2.12 -5.30 -14.79
CA TRP A 172 1.85 -6.21 -13.68
C TRP A 172 1.26 -5.49 -12.46
N LEU A 173 1.75 -4.28 -12.14
CA LEU A 173 1.26 -3.49 -11.02
C LEU A 173 -0.14 -2.92 -11.29
N GLN A 174 -0.37 -2.44 -12.53
CA GLN A 174 -1.70 -1.99 -12.95
C GLN A 174 -2.74 -3.13 -12.81
N CYS A 175 -2.42 -4.32 -13.31
CA CYS A 175 -3.29 -5.49 -13.20
C CYS A 175 -3.58 -5.88 -11.74
N GLN A 176 -2.56 -5.87 -10.88
CA GLN A 176 -2.74 -6.16 -9.44
C GLN A 176 -3.65 -5.13 -8.76
N LEU A 177 -3.46 -3.84 -9.02
CA LEU A 177 -4.31 -2.80 -8.44
C LEU A 177 -5.76 -2.94 -8.87
N VAL A 178 -6.01 -3.18 -10.16
CA VAL A 178 -7.37 -3.38 -10.69
C VAL A 178 -8.01 -4.63 -10.08
N ALA A 179 -7.28 -5.73 -9.95
CA ALA A 179 -7.78 -6.93 -9.29
C ALA A 179 -8.20 -6.70 -7.83
N MET A 180 -7.54 -5.74 -7.15
CA MET A 180 -7.89 -5.32 -5.78
C MET A 180 -8.98 -4.23 -5.72
N GLY A 181 -9.58 -3.86 -6.85
CA GLY A 181 -10.60 -2.80 -6.94
C GLY A 181 -10.04 -1.38 -6.97
N GLY A 182 -8.72 -1.21 -7.09
CA GLY A 182 -8.05 0.08 -7.25
C GLY A 182 -8.03 0.57 -8.69
N LYS A 183 -7.37 1.73 -8.89
CA LYS A 183 -7.12 2.31 -10.21
C LYS A 183 -5.65 2.66 -10.33
N SER A 184 -5.08 2.41 -11.50
CA SER A 184 -3.74 2.89 -11.82
C SER A 184 -3.77 4.38 -12.19
N ILE A 185 -2.79 5.13 -11.68
CA ILE A 185 -2.60 6.57 -11.88
C ILE A 185 -1.21 6.82 -12.48
N ASN A 186 -0.16 6.57 -11.70
CA ASN A 186 1.24 6.64 -12.10
C ASN A 186 2.09 5.75 -11.17
N ASN A 187 3.33 5.50 -11.54
CA ASN A 187 4.24 4.61 -10.83
C ASN A 187 4.45 4.97 -9.34
N ILE A 188 4.34 6.23 -8.96
CA ILE A 188 4.51 6.68 -7.57
C ILE A 188 3.25 6.40 -6.75
N VAL A 189 2.11 6.92 -7.21
CA VAL A 189 0.82 6.77 -6.51
C VAL A 189 0.39 5.30 -6.47
N ASP A 190 0.63 4.56 -7.53
CA ASP A 190 0.32 3.14 -7.60
C ASP A 190 1.16 2.32 -6.64
N ALA A 191 2.44 2.66 -6.47
CA ALA A 191 3.30 2.02 -5.48
C ALA A 191 2.79 2.26 -4.05
N THR A 192 2.35 3.49 -3.71
CA THR A 192 1.76 3.79 -2.39
C THR A 192 0.50 2.99 -2.13
N ASN A 193 -0.40 2.91 -3.12
CA ASN A 193 -1.63 2.15 -3.02
C ASN A 193 -1.37 0.64 -2.91
N TYR A 194 -0.46 0.10 -3.72
CA TYR A 194 -0.11 -1.31 -3.70
C TYR A 194 0.45 -1.74 -2.33
N VAL A 195 1.38 -0.96 -1.77
CA VAL A 195 1.96 -1.25 -0.45
C VAL A 195 0.90 -1.15 0.64
N MET A 196 0.00 -0.17 0.57
CA MET A 196 -1.14 -0.06 1.48
C MET A 196 -2.06 -1.29 1.41
N PHE A 197 -2.44 -1.76 0.23
CA PHE A 197 -3.27 -2.95 0.07
C PHE A 197 -2.56 -4.22 0.56
N MET A 198 -1.25 -4.30 0.40
CA MET A 198 -0.46 -5.43 0.84
C MET A 198 -0.33 -5.49 2.37
N THR A 199 0.02 -4.37 3.01
CA THR A 199 0.44 -4.30 4.42
C THR A 199 -0.60 -3.75 5.39
N ALA A 200 -1.68 -3.17 4.87
CA ALA A 200 -2.65 -2.33 5.59
C ALA A 200 -2.10 -0.99 6.09
N GLN A 201 -0.84 -0.65 5.81
CA GLN A 201 -0.24 0.62 6.20
C GLN A 201 -0.39 1.64 5.07
N PRO A 202 -1.23 2.69 5.23
CA PRO A 202 -1.31 3.75 4.25
C PRO A 202 -0.01 4.55 4.20
N THR A 203 0.34 4.96 2.99
CA THR A 203 1.48 5.84 2.70
C THR A 203 1.03 6.96 1.77
N HIS A 204 1.79 8.06 1.74
CA HIS A 204 1.51 9.18 0.86
C HIS A 204 2.77 9.67 0.15
N ALA A 205 2.60 10.29 -1.02
CA ALA A 205 3.67 10.90 -1.78
C ALA A 205 3.34 12.37 -2.10
N TYR A 206 4.29 13.25 -1.83
CA TYR A 206 4.21 14.68 -2.14
C TYR A 206 5.21 15.04 -3.24
N ASP A 207 4.86 16.01 -4.06
CA ASP A 207 5.81 16.72 -4.92
C ASP A 207 6.68 17.63 -4.03
N TYR A 208 7.95 17.29 -3.89
CA TYR A 208 8.90 18.03 -3.03
C TYR A 208 9.03 19.49 -3.45
N ASP A 209 9.05 19.76 -4.76
CA ASP A 209 9.26 21.10 -5.30
C ASP A 209 8.04 22.02 -5.06
N LYS A 210 6.89 21.44 -4.69
CA LYS A 210 5.68 22.16 -4.28
C LYS A 210 5.59 22.39 -2.77
N LEU A 211 6.44 21.73 -1.95
CA LEU A 211 6.49 21.95 -0.52
C LEU A 211 7.17 23.28 -0.21
N ARG A 212 6.42 24.20 0.36
CA ARG A 212 6.90 25.54 0.67
C ARG A 212 7.81 25.53 1.89
N GLY A 213 8.91 26.24 1.77
CA GLY A 213 9.95 26.27 2.81
C GLY A 213 10.69 24.95 2.97
N HIS A 214 10.45 23.96 2.08
CA HIS A 214 10.97 22.59 2.23
C HIS A 214 10.73 22.02 3.63
N GLN A 215 9.51 22.23 4.13
CA GLN A 215 9.06 21.76 5.43
C GLN A 215 7.90 20.78 5.24
N LEU A 216 7.84 19.77 6.10
CA LEU A 216 6.72 18.83 6.17
C LEU A 216 6.50 18.40 7.62
N GLY A 217 5.26 18.48 8.09
CA GLY A 217 4.99 18.04 9.46
C GLY A 217 3.53 17.85 9.78
N ALA A 218 3.27 17.25 10.94
CA ALA A 218 1.95 17.05 11.49
C ALA A 218 1.69 17.99 12.67
N ARG A 219 0.50 18.57 12.72
CA ARG A 219 0.00 19.38 13.84
C ARG A 219 -1.52 19.35 13.89
N LEU A 220 -2.09 19.94 14.92
CA LEU A 220 -3.51 20.28 14.93
C LEU A 220 -3.79 21.52 14.08
N ALA A 221 -4.97 21.55 13.47
CA ALA A 221 -5.39 22.71 12.69
C ALA A 221 -5.60 23.93 13.59
N ARG A 222 -5.41 25.12 13.03
CA ARG A 222 -5.64 26.39 13.71
C ARG A 222 -7.04 26.91 13.37
N PRO A 223 -7.61 27.83 14.16
CA PRO A 223 -8.89 28.45 13.82
C PRO A 223 -8.90 29.04 12.41
N ASP A 224 -10.02 28.89 11.71
CA ASP A 224 -10.29 29.43 10.37
C ASP A 224 -9.40 28.88 9.24
N GLU A 225 -8.61 27.85 9.49
CA GLU A 225 -7.86 27.18 8.42
C GLU A 225 -8.78 26.38 7.52
N LYS A 226 -8.39 26.32 6.24
CA LYS A 226 -9.06 25.55 5.19
C LYS A 226 -8.07 24.74 4.40
N VAL A 227 -8.56 23.66 3.78
CA VAL A 227 -7.76 22.83 2.89
C VAL A 227 -8.56 22.39 1.67
N SER A 228 -7.94 22.47 0.49
CA SER A 228 -8.49 21.88 -0.74
C SER A 228 -7.88 20.49 -0.92
N LEU A 229 -8.72 19.44 -0.87
CA LEU A 229 -8.29 18.06 -0.94
C LEU A 229 -8.32 17.51 -2.38
N LEU A 230 -7.70 16.35 -2.60
CA LEU A 230 -7.61 15.66 -3.89
C LEU A 230 -8.97 15.35 -4.55
N ASN A 231 -10.06 15.34 -3.78
CA ASN A 231 -11.42 15.20 -4.32
C ASN A 231 -12.01 16.50 -4.91
N GLY A 232 -11.21 17.58 -4.98
CA GLY A 232 -11.57 18.87 -5.54
C GLY A 232 -12.49 19.72 -4.63
N LYS A 233 -12.67 19.35 -3.37
CA LYS A 233 -13.49 20.09 -2.41
C LYS A 233 -12.61 20.83 -1.40
N GLU A 234 -13.08 22.02 -0.98
CA GLU A 234 -12.53 22.79 0.14
C GLU A 234 -13.25 22.44 1.44
N TYR A 235 -12.49 22.28 2.52
CA TYR A 235 -12.97 21.95 3.85
C TYR A 235 -12.54 23.01 4.86
N GLU A 236 -13.47 23.44 5.71
CA GLU A 236 -13.19 24.28 6.86
C GLU A 236 -12.76 23.40 8.02
N LEU A 237 -11.56 23.65 8.55
CA LEU A 237 -10.95 22.82 9.57
C LEU A 237 -11.35 23.25 10.98
N THR A 238 -11.24 22.34 11.92
CA THR A 238 -11.43 22.59 13.34
C THR A 238 -10.14 22.30 14.10
N VAL A 239 -9.98 22.89 15.26
CA VAL A 239 -8.78 22.72 16.10
C VAL A 239 -8.54 21.28 16.59
N ASP A 240 -9.49 20.38 16.37
CA ASP A 240 -9.36 18.96 16.68
C ASP A 240 -8.89 18.12 15.47
N ASP A 241 -8.75 18.73 14.29
CA ASP A 241 -8.32 18.02 13.08
C ASP A 241 -6.79 17.94 13.05
N ILE A 242 -6.27 16.72 12.86
CA ILE A 242 -4.84 16.53 12.58
C ILE A 242 -4.62 16.86 11.11
N VAL A 243 -3.66 17.73 10.85
CA VAL A 243 -3.33 18.20 9.50
C VAL A 243 -1.87 17.96 9.18
N ILE A 244 -1.61 17.71 7.90
CA ILE A 244 -0.25 17.78 7.36
C ILE A 244 -0.03 19.19 6.82
N THR A 245 1.13 19.74 7.11
CA THR A 245 1.47 21.13 6.76
C THR A 245 2.86 21.21 6.13
N ASP A 246 3.02 22.21 5.28
CA ASP A 246 4.32 22.70 4.83
C ASP A 246 4.71 24.03 5.56
N GLY A 247 5.69 24.75 5.07
CA GLY A 247 6.16 26.02 5.65
C GLY A 247 5.15 27.15 5.58
N GLU A 248 4.06 27.06 4.84
CA GLU A 248 3.07 28.13 4.68
C GLU A 248 1.68 27.76 5.18
N GLY A 249 1.31 26.47 5.20
CA GLY A 249 -0.04 26.11 5.63
C GLY A 249 -0.40 24.64 5.51
N VAL A 250 -1.71 24.37 5.56
CA VAL A 250 -2.24 23.02 5.50
C VAL A 250 -2.21 22.49 4.08
N ILE A 251 -1.66 21.30 3.92
CA ILE A 251 -1.55 20.58 2.65
C ILE A 251 -2.28 19.23 2.63
N GLY A 252 -2.96 18.85 3.73
CA GLY A 252 -3.74 17.63 3.78
C GLY A 252 -4.41 17.40 5.13
N LEU A 253 -5.43 16.53 5.13
CA LEU A 253 -5.98 15.93 6.34
C LEU A 253 -5.21 14.66 6.64
N ALA A 254 -4.48 14.65 7.75
CA ALA A 254 -3.62 13.54 8.16
C ALA A 254 -4.38 12.21 8.16
N GLY A 255 -3.81 11.18 7.54
CA GLY A 255 -4.40 9.84 7.48
C GLY A 255 -5.76 9.70 6.77
N ILE A 256 -6.27 10.78 6.17
CA ILE A 256 -7.58 10.81 5.49
C ILE A 256 -7.40 11.08 4.00
N MET A 257 -6.88 12.26 3.63
CA MET A 257 -6.72 12.63 2.23
C MET A 257 -5.69 13.76 2.08
N GLY A 258 -4.80 13.64 1.11
CA GLY A 258 -3.85 14.67 0.72
C GLY A 258 -4.52 15.89 0.07
N GLY A 259 -3.82 17.00 0.08
CA GLY A 259 -4.24 18.22 -0.61
C GLY A 259 -3.88 18.21 -2.09
N SER A 260 -4.63 18.96 -2.88
CA SER A 260 -4.43 19.07 -4.32
C SER A 260 -3.20 19.92 -4.71
N ASN A 261 -2.67 20.71 -3.81
CA ASN A 261 -1.57 21.65 -4.08
C ASN A 261 -0.18 21.00 -4.06
N THR A 262 -0.04 19.81 -3.47
CA THR A 262 1.22 19.07 -3.37
C THR A 262 1.19 17.71 -4.07
N GLU A 263 0.17 17.51 -4.92
CA GLU A 263 -0.02 16.28 -5.68
C GLU A 263 1.14 16.01 -6.65
N VAL A 264 1.58 14.75 -6.71
CA VAL A 264 2.53 14.26 -7.71
C VAL A 264 1.91 14.31 -9.11
N SER A 265 2.60 14.92 -10.06
CA SER A 265 2.18 15.09 -11.45
C SER A 265 3.25 14.58 -12.41
N ASN A 266 2.95 14.55 -13.70
CA ASN A 266 3.92 14.12 -14.73
C ASN A 266 5.19 14.98 -14.78
N ASP A 267 5.13 16.21 -14.27
CA ASP A 267 6.27 17.14 -14.26
C ASP A 267 7.11 17.03 -12.99
N THR A 268 6.66 16.28 -11.99
CA THR A 268 7.34 16.07 -10.70
C THR A 268 8.71 15.40 -10.92
N LYS A 269 9.75 15.95 -10.30
CA LYS A 269 11.12 15.41 -10.35
C LYS A 269 11.64 14.95 -9.01
N ASN A 270 11.15 15.54 -7.94
CA ASN A 270 11.55 15.21 -6.59
C ASN A 270 10.29 14.92 -5.77
N ILE A 271 10.34 13.90 -4.94
CA ILE A 271 9.19 13.49 -4.13
C ILE A 271 9.56 13.36 -2.66
N VAL A 272 8.56 13.48 -1.81
CA VAL A 272 8.64 13.05 -0.41
C VAL A 272 7.65 11.91 -0.21
N LEU A 273 8.12 10.79 0.31
CA LEU A 273 7.29 9.68 0.75
C LEU A 273 7.04 9.77 2.24
N GLU A 274 5.79 9.61 2.65
CA GLU A 274 5.35 9.61 4.04
C GLU A 274 4.82 8.21 4.42
N CYS A 275 5.21 7.76 5.60
CA CYS A 275 4.60 6.62 6.28
C CYS A 275 4.43 7.00 7.74
N ALA A 276 3.20 7.22 8.17
CA ALA A 276 2.89 7.74 9.49
C ALA A 276 1.88 6.86 10.22
N THR A 277 1.75 7.09 11.52
CA THR A 277 0.70 6.49 12.35
C THR A 277 -0.03 7.61 13.07
N PHE A 278 -1.37 7.53 13.08
CA PHE A 278 -2.23 8.56 13.67
C PHE A 278 -3.24 7.93 14.63
N ASP A 279 -3.68 8.70 15.62
CA ASP A 279 -4.72 8.25 16.55
C ASP A 279 -6.04 7.96 15.81
N MET A 280 -6.48 6.71 15.91
CA MET A 280 -7.65 6.22 15.17
C MET A 280 -8.95 6.91 15.57
N TYR A 281 -9.06 7.39 16.82
CA TYR A 281 -10.28 8.04 17.29
C TYR A 281 -10.36 9.50 16.83
N ALA A 282 -9.22 10.20 16.80
CA ALA A 282 -9.10 11.55 16.24
C ALA A 282 -9.47 11.53 14.75
N LEU A 283 -8.85 10.65 13.96
CA LEU A 283 -9.15 10.51 12.53
C LEU A 283 -10.62 10.17 12.28
N ARG A 284 -11.20 9.27 13.06
CA ARG A 284 -12.60 8.92 12.92
C ARG A 284 -13.53 10.10 13.18
N LYS A 285 -13.25 10.91 14.20
CA LYS A 285 -14.04 12.13 14.49
C LYS A 285 -13.95 13.14 13.35
N THR A 286 -12.74 13.40 12.84
CA THR A 286 -12.48 14.27 11.70
C THR A 286 -13.22 13.77 10.46
N ALA A 287 -13.11 12.50 10.12
CA ALA A 287 -13.79 11.92 8.96
C ALA A 287 -15.31 12.04 9.03
N MET A 288 -15.90 11.79 10.20
CA MET A 288 -17.35 11.92 10.39
C MET A 288 -17.80 13.38 10.31
N ARG A 289 -16.99 14.32 10.81
CA ARG A 289 -17.26 15.76 10.76
C ARG A 289 -17.31 16.28 9.33
N HIS A 290 -16.32 15.89 8.54
CA HIS A 290 -16.17 16.34 7.15
C HIS A 290 -16.87 15.46 6.12
N GLY A 291 -17.37 14.28 6.50
CA GLY A 291 -17.99 13.33 5.58
C GLY A 291 -17.01 12.74 4.55
N VAL A 292 -15.73 12.57 4.92
CA VAL A 292 -14.68 12.06 4.04
C VAL A 292 -14.28 10.65 4.48
N PHE A 293 -14.46 9.68 3.59
CA PHE A 293 -14.13 8.27 3.84
C PHE A 293 -13.26 7.76 2.71
N THR A 294 -12.10 7.20 3.06
CA THR A 294 -11.07 6.73 2.11
C THR A 294 -10.53 5.36 2.52
N ASP A 295 -9.84 4.71 1.60
CA ASP A 295 -9.12 3.46 1.86
C ASP A 295 -8.06 3.62 2.95
N ALA A 296 -7.36 4.75 2.98
CA ALA A 296 -6.40 5.07 4.02
C ALA A 296 -7.07 5.17 5.39
N LEU A 297 -8.16 5.95 5.49
CA LEU A 297 -8.92 6.08 6.72
C LEU A 297 -9.49 4.74 7.22
N ALA A 298 -10.00 3.89 6.32
CA ALA A 298 -10.53 2.58 6.69
C ALA A 298 -9.49 1.72 7.41
N ARG A 299 -8.21 1.90 7.07
CA ARG A 299 -7.07 1.21 7.67
C ARG A 299 -6.57 1.89 8.95
N PHE A 300 -6.36 3.20 8.93
CA PHE A 300 -5.96 3.94 10.14
C PHE A 300 -6.97 3.83 11.28
N ASN A 301 -8.26 3.73 11.00
CA ASN A 301 -9.32 3.49 12.01
C ASN A 301 -9.19 2.16 12.78
N LYS A 302 -8.19 1.33 12.46
CA LYS A 302 -7.92 0.05 13.10
C LYS A 302 -6.70 0.08 14.02
N GLY A 303 -5.98 1.21 14.06
CA GLY A 303 -4.79 1.37 14.88
C GLY A 303 -3.59 0.64 14.27
N GLN A 304 -3.01 1.22 13.22
CA GLN A 304 -1.80 0.65 12.59
C GLN A 304 -0.60 0.74 13.53
N SER A 305 0.23 -0.29 13.52
CA SER A 305 1.46 -0.30 14.31
C SER A 305 2.52 0.62 13.69
N PRO A 306 3.13 1.53 14.44
CA PRO A 306 4.22 2.36 13.94
C PRO A 306 5.47 1.55 13.59
N LEU A 307 5.66 0.40 14.20
CA LEU A 307 6.85 -0.43 14.02
C LEU A 307 7.01 -1.04 12.62
N GLN A 308 5.93 -1.08 11.82
CA GLN A 308 6.01 -1.54 10.43
C GLN A 308 6.45 -0.45 9.44
N ASN A 309 6.46 0.82 9.84
CA ASN A 309 6.68 1.97 8.95
C ASN A 309 8.00 1.86 8.18
N ALA A 310 9.06 1.40 8.82
CA ALA A 310 10.36 1.21 8.18
C ALA A 310 10.36 0.20 7.05
N ALA A 311 9.83 -0.99 7.31
CA ALA A 311 9.75 -2.04 6.29
C ALA A 311 8.88 -1.57 5.11
N VAL A 312 7.79 -0.87 5.40
CA VAL A 312 6.87 -0.28 4.41
C VAL A 312 7.57 0.78 3.57
N LEU A 313 8.27 1.75 4.18
CA LEU A 313 9.04 2.77 3.46
C LEU A 313 10.14 2.15 2.60
N LYS A 314 10.89 1.18 3.12
CA LYS A 314 11.93 0.51 2.36
C LYS A 314 11.36 -0.22 1.13
N ARG A 315 10.23 -0.88 1.29
CA ARG A 315 9.53 -1.50 0.16
C ARG A 315 9.10 -0.47 -0.86
N LEU A 316 8.50 0.63 -0.41
CA LEU A 316 8.04 1.71 -1.27
C LEU A 316 9.19 2.33 -2.07
N ILE A 317 10.33 2.64 -1.41
CA ILE A 317 11.53 3.12 -2.07
C ILE A 317 11.98 2.15 -3.17
N SER A 318 12.03 0.84 -2.88
CA SER A 318 12.46 -0.16 -3.86
C SER A 318 11.55 -0.22 -5.09
N MET A 319 10.27 0.12 -4.95
CA MET A 319 9.30 0.16 -6.05
C MET A 319 9.38 1.45 -6.87
N VAL A 320 9.67 2.58 -6.21
CA VAL A 320 9.68 3.91 -6.81
C VAL A 320 11.01 4.20 -7.53
N SER A 321 12.13 3.81 -6.95
CA SER A 321 13.47 4.13 -7.45
C SER A 321 14.06 3.06 -8.36
N GLY A 322 13.36 1.94 -8.57
CA GLY A 322 13.90 0.82 -9.33
C GLY A 322 15.10 0.14 -8.63
N VAL A 323 15.91 -0.60 -9.40
CA VAL A 323 17.03 -1.40 -8.85
C VAL A 323 18.22 -0.55 -8.39
N GLN A 324 18.26 0.75 -8.70
CA GLN A 324 19.34 1.67 -8.38
C GLN A 324 18.91 2.81 -7.45
N ALA A 325 18.30 2.50 -6.31
CA ALA A 325 18.21 3.46 -5.23
C ALA A 325 19.56 3.61 -4.52
N SER A 326 20.55 4.18 -5.19
CA SER A 326 21.85 4.52 -4.57
C SER A 326 21.85 5.85 -3.83
N GLU A 327 20.71 6.54 -3.78
CA GLU A 327 20.59 7.87 -3.20
C GLU A 327 19.27 8.01 -2.42
N VAL A 328 19.11 7.22 -1.36
CA VAL A 328 18.00 7.32 -0.42
C VAL A 328 18.40 8.23 0.74
N PHE A 329 17.56 9.17 1.10
CA PHE A 329 17.96 10.35 1.87
C PHE A 329 17.10 10.58 3.11
N ASP A 330 17.79 10.83 4.19
CA ASP A 330 17.37 11.36 5.47
C ASP A 330 15.96 10.92 5.95
N LEU A 331 15.91 9.76 6.60
CA LEU A 331 14.72 9.33 7.30
C LEU A 331 14.56 10.18 8.57
N LYS A 332 13.59 11.09 8.58
CA LYS A 332 13.24 11.85 9.78
C LYS A 332 12.17 11.10 10.56
N GLN A 333 12.45 10.83 11.80
CA GLN A 333 11.57 10.11 12.71
C GLN A 333 11.28 10.92 13.96
N PHE A 334 10.09 10.73 14.52
CA PHE A 334 9.66 11.40 15.74
C PHE A 334 8.96 10.41 16.68
N SER A 335 9.68 9.39 17.15
CA SER A 335 9.34 8.67 18.37
C SER A 335 10.55 7.90 18.87
N ASP A 336 10.81 7.96 20.18
CA ASP A 336 11.92 7.26 20.82
C ASP A 336 11.82 5.73 20.66
N GLU A 337 10.58 5.17 20.68
CA GLU A 337 10.34 3.74 20.49
C GLU A 337 10.68 3.28 19.07
N PHE A 338 10.53 4.15 18.10
CA PHE A 338 10.82 3.88 16.71
C PHE A 338 12.33 3.91 16.44
N ASP A 339 13.04 4.86 17.03
CA ASP A 339 14.50 4.93 16.96
C ASP A 339 15.13 3.69 17.62
N ASP A 340 14.61 3.25 18.76
CA ASP A 340 15.05 2.02 19.42
C ASP A 340 14.79 0.76 18.55
N TYR A 341 13.72 0.71 17.77
CA TYR A 341 13.45 -0.39 16.84
C TYR A 341 14.48 -0.43 15.70
N PHE A 342 14.80 0.74 15.11
CA PHE A 342 15.80 0.83 14.04
C PHE A 342 17.20 0.54 14.50
N ASP A 343 17.57 1.02 15.66
CA ASP A 343 18.88 0.77 16.28
C ASP A 343 19.03 -0.68 16.79
N GLY A 344 18.00 -1.53 16.59
CA GLY A 344 17.96 -2.90 17.11
C GLY A 344 17.86 -2.97 18.63
N LYS A 345 17.48 -1.88 19.27
CA LYS A 345 17.30 -1.78 20.74
C LYS A 345 15.88 -2.09 21.15
N TYR A 346 14.91 -1.97 20.22
CA TYR A 346 13.53 -2.29 20.53
C TYR A 346 13.38 -3.76 20.89
N THR A 347 12.87 -4.00 22.06
CA THR A 347 12.50 -5.34 22.50
C THR A 347 10.97 -5.46 22.47
N PRO A 348 10.42 -6.31 21.58
CA PRO A 348 8.98 -6.54 21.57
C PRO A 348 8.47 -6.93 22.96
N ALA A 349 7.30 -6.43 23.33
CA ALA A 349 6.71 -6.76 24.61
C ALA A 349 6.49 -8.26 24.74
N ASN A 350 6.97 -8.83 25.83
CA ASN A 350 6.68 -10.21 26.18
C ASN A 350 5.40 -10.23 27.02
N ILE A 351 4.52 -11.15 26.68
CA ILE A 351 3.25 -11.38 27.36
C ILE A 351 3.30 -12.79 27.94
N ASP A 352 3.27 -12.88 29.26
CA ASP A 352 3.22 -14.16 29.93
C ASP A 352 1.76 -14.54 30.21
N ILE A 353 1.32 -15.69 29.70
CA ILE A 353 -0.08 -16.11 29.78
C ILE A 353 -0.20 -17.59 30.19
N ASP A 354 -1.12 -17.87 31.09
CA ASP A 354 -1.46 -19.23 31.50
C ASP A 354 -2.28 -19.95 30.41
N SER A 355 -1.85 -21.13 30.03
CA SER A 355 -2.56 -22.01 29.09
C SER A 355 -4.00 -22.29 29.52
N LYS A 356 -4.25 -22.37 30.82
CA LYS A 356 -5.58 -22.50 31.40
C LYS A 356 -6.48 -21.32 31.07
N PHE A 357 -5.95 -20.08 31.17
CA PHE A 357 -6.71 -18.89 30.81
C PHE A 357 -7.14 -18.91 29.32
N ILE A 358 -6.23 -19.33 28.42
CA ILE A 358 -6.55 -19.47 27.00
C ILE A 358 -7.65 -20.50 26.80
N ASN A 359 -7.49 -21.69 27.40
CA ASN A 359 -8.42 -22.80 27.24
C ASN A 359 -9.82 -22.47 27.80
N GLU A 360 -9.90 -21.81 28.96
CA GLU A 360 -11.17 -21.37 29.55
C GLU A 360 -11.89 -20.35 28.68
N ARG A 361 -11.14 -19.40 28.04
CA ARG A 361 -11.70 -18.39 27.15
C ARG A 361 -12.21 -18.98 25.83
N LEU A 362 -11.50 -19.95 25.29
CA LEU A 362 -11.84 -20.58 24.01
C LEU A 362 -12.80 -21.77 24.15
N GLY A 363 -12.98 -22.29 25.36
CA GLY A 363 -13.74 -23.52 25.60
C GLY A 363 -13.04 -24.77 25.05
N LEU A 364 -11.70 -24.75 24.97
CA LEU A 364 -10.86 -25.80 24.40
C LEU A 364 -10.02 -26.51 25.50
N LYS A 365 -9.26 -27.50 25.08
CA LYS A 365 -8.29 -28.24 25.90
C LYS A 365 -6.99 -28.44 25.11
N LEU A 366 -6.36 -27.35 24.73
CA LEU A 366 -5.09 -27.36 24.01
C LEU A 366 -3.94 -27.56 25.01
N SER A 367 -2.93 -28.33 24.63
CA SER A 367 -1.66 -28.35 25.34
C SER A 367 -0.89 -27.04 25.06
N GLU A 368 0.10 -26.74 25.88
CA GLU A 368 0.98 -25.59 25.73
C GLU A 368 1.73 -25.65 24.38
N ASN A 369 2.18 -26.83 24.00
CA ASN A 369 2.82 -27.06 22.70
C ASN A 369 1.85 -26.80 21.52
N ASP A 370 0.57 -27.19 21.66
CA ASP A 370 -0.44 -26.90 20.63
C ASP A 370 -0.66 -25.39 20.50
N ILE A 371 -0.75 -24.68 21.63
CA ILE A 371 -0.93 -23.23 21.65
C ILE A 371 0.27 -22.54 21.01
N CYS A 372 1.49 -22.88 21.40
CA CYS A 372 2.71 -22.33 20.81
C CYS A 372 2.81 -22.65 19.31
N GLY A 373 2.47 -23.87 18.92
CA GLY A 373 2.45 -24.27 17.50
C GLY A 373 1.49 -23.42 16.66
N LEU A 374 0.27 -23.20 17.17
CA LEU A 374 -0.73 -22.37 16.49
C LEU A 374 -0.28 -20.90 16.36
N LEU A 375 0.32 -20.34 17.43
CA LEU A 375 0.84 -18.98 17.42
C LEU A 375 2.02 -18.81 16.45
N ASN A 376 2.97 -19.75 16.47
CA ASN A 376 4.14 -19.72 15.60
C ASN A 376 3.75 -19.90 14.12
N ASN A 377 2.68 -20.65 13.82
CA ASN A 377 2.16 -20.76 12.45
C ASN A 377 1.77 -19.41 11.83
N VAL A 378 1.38 -18.44 12.66
CA VAL A 378 0.97 -17.10 12.26
C VAL A 378 1.99 -16.02 12.64
N GLU A 379 3.26 -16.41 12.74
CA GLU A 379 4.40 -15.51 13.06
C GLU A 379 4.30 -14.77 14.40
N ILE A 380 3.54 -15.30 15.34
CA ILE A 380 3.56 -14.83 16.73
C ILE A 380 4.53 -15.72 17.49
N LYS A 381 5.73 -15.22 17.74
CA LYS A 381 6.76 -15.96 18.42
C LYS A 381 6.30 -16.33 19.84
N SER A 382 6.35 -17.59 20.15
CA SER A 382 5.97 -18.12 21.46
C SER A 382 6.81 -19.32 21.85
N HIS A 383 7.02 -19.48 23.14
CA HIS A 383 7.69 -20.67 23.71
C HIS A 383 6.94 -21.11 24.96
N GLY A 384 6.99 -22.40 25.19
CA GLY A 384 6.37 -23.02 26.36
C GLY A 384 7.09 -22.64 27.65
N PRO A 385 6.56 -23.05 28.82
CA PRO A 385 7.14 -22.71 30.08
C PRO A 385 8.57 -23.23 30.19
N GLU A 386 9.45 -22.40 30.71
CA GLU A 386 10.77 -22.82 31.20
C GLU A 386 10.64 -23.58 32.49
N GLU A 387 11.65 -24.38 32.89
CA GLU A 387 11.60 -25.35 34.00
C GLU A 387 11.06 -24.80 35.33
N GLU A 388 10.93 -23.48 35.51
CA GLU A 388 10.45 -22.82 36.74
C GLU A 388 9.17 -21.99 36.57
N LEU A 389 8.58 -21.94 35.37
CA LEU A 389 7.48 -21.01 35.06
C LEU A 389 6.29 -21.76 34.43
N ASP A 390 5.10 -21.64 35.00
CA ASP A 390 3.85 -22.29 34.55
C ASP A 390 3.10 -21.45 33.49
N TYR A 391 3.79 -20.65 32.64
CA TYR A 391 3.16 -19.83 31.62
C TYR A 391 3.87 -19.86 30.29
N ILE A 392 3.10 -19.59 29.23
CA ILE A 392 3.59 -19.42 27.88
C ILE A 392 4.04 -17.98 27.73
N CYS A 393 5.27 -17.77 27.26
CA CYS A 393 5.75 -16.46 26.88
C CYS A 393 5.46 -16.20 25.41
N ILE A 394 4.81 -15.09 25.11
CA ILE A 394 4.42 -14.66 23.76
C ILE A 394 5.07 -13.32 23.48
N GLN A 395 5.76 -13.22 22.35
CA GLN A 395 6.33 -11.96 21.89
C GLN A 395 5.33 -11.24 20.97
N SER A 396 4.99 -9.99 21.31
CA SER A 396 4.13 -9.18 20.46
C SER A 396 4.79 -8.94 19.08
N PRO A 397 4.13 -9.25 17.97
CA PRO A 397 4.71 -9.00 16.65
C PRO A 397 4.66 -7.51 16.29
N PHE A 398 5.66 -7.03 15.54
CA PHE A 398 5.79 -5.61 15.17
C PHE A 398 4.63 -5.07 14.32
N TRP A 399 3.90 -5.92 13.62
CA TRP A 399 2.78 -5.54 12.77
C TRP A 399 1.43 -5.49 13.50
N ARG A 400 1.43 -5.67 14.81
CA ARG A 400 0.23 -5.67 15.66
C ARG A 400 0.47 -4.85 16.93
N THR A 401 -0.49 -4.01 17.30
CA THR A 401 -0.52 -3.23 18.55
C THR A 401 -1.40 -3.88 19.61
#